data_4cac40a4ef3188f4900aa53886d058cc
#
_entry.id   4cac40a4ef3188f4900aa53886d058cc
#
_cell.length_a   1.000
_cell.length_b   1.000
_cell.length_c   1.000
_cell.angle_alpha   90.00
_cell.angle_beta   90.00
_cell.angle_gamma   90.00
#
_symmetry.space_group_name_H-M   'P 1'
#
loop_
_entity.id
_entity.type
_entity.pdbx_description
1 polymer ?
#
loop_
_entity_poly.entity_id
_entity_poly.type
_entity_poly.pdbx_seq_one_letter_code
_entity_poly.pdbx_strand_id
1 'polypeptide(L)'
;MSTNPIDIAITFFGHWSANRIEDALAMLSDDVLYDNVPLPNIVGRDNVRKFHQDFGVGTTFRVDWAVTNIAASGNLVLNERIDVFTHESGATITLPVMGTVTVENGEITVWRDYFDLADFERQVSLLKR
;
A
#
# COMPACT_ATOMS: atom_id res chain seq x y z
N MET A 1 3.03 22.32 2.42
CA MET A 1 3.02 20.87 2.48
C MET A 1 3.50 20.42 3.85
N SER A 2 2.78 19.49 4.46
CA SER A 2 3.17 18.99 5.78
C SER A 2 4.42 18.11 5.68
N THR A 3 5.30 18.20 6.68
CA THR A 3 6.42 17.27 6.86
C THR A 3 6.13 16.30 8.01
N ASN A 4 4.95 16.39 8.63
CA ASN A 4 4.57 15.50 9.71
C ASN A 4 4.41 14.06 9.16
N PRO A 5 5.11 13.08 9.75
CA PRO A 5 5.06 11.71 9.25
C PRO A 5 3.65 11.11 9.16
N ILE A 6 2.79 11.37 10.14
CA ILE A 6 1.41 10.87 10.12
C ILE A 6 0.64 11.47 8.94
N ASP A 7 0.75 12.78 8.72
CA ASP A 7 0.06 13.45 7.61
C ASP A 7 0.55 12.92 6.26
N ILE A 8 1.83 12.67 6.14
CA ILE A 8 2.43 12.10 4.93
C ILE A 8 1.87 10.70 4.67
N ALA A 9 1.81 9.86 5.71
CA ALA A 9 1.25 8.51 5.57
C ALA A 9 -0.24 8.54 5.19
N ILE A 10 -1.03 9.40 5.83
CA ILE A 10 -2.46 9.54 5.52
C ILE A 10 -2.65 10.00 4.07
N THR A 11 -1.88 10.97 3.63
CA THR A 11 -1.93 11.46 2.25
C THR A 11 -1.56 10.35 1.26
N PHE A 12 -0.53 9.57 1.58
CA PHE A 12 -0.08 8.47 0.75
C PHE A 12 -1.20 7.43 0.53
N PHE A 13 -1.79 6.94 1.61
CA PHE A 13 -2.88 5.96 1.49
C PHE A 13 -4.14 6.58 0.88
N GLY A 14 -4.37 7.87 1.12
CA GLY A 14 -5.46 8.60 0.49
C GLY A 14 -5.34 8.65 -1.04
N HIS A 15 -4.13 8.79 -1.56
CA HIS A 15 -3.90 8.75 -3.01
C HIS A 15 -4.23 7.36 -3.58
N TRP A 16 -3.80 6.29 -2.91
CA TRP A 16 -4.16 4.94 -3.34
C TRP A 16 -5.66 4.75 -3.36
N SER A 17 -6.35 5.13 -2.28
CA SER A 17 -7.81 4.97 -2.15
C SER A 17 -8.58 5.82 -3.16
N ALA A 18 -8.02 6.93 -3.60
CA ALA A 18 -8.60 7.76 -4.66
C ALA A 18 -8.19 7.28 -6.06
N ASN A 19 -7.38 6.23 -6.13
CA ASN A 19 -6.82 5.66 -7.35
C ASN A 19 -5.97 6.67 -8.14
N ARG A 20 -5.31 7.57 -7.41
CA ARG A 20 -4.30 8.49 -7.93
C ARG A 20 -2.92 7.87 -7.71
N ILE A 21 -2.66 6.79 -8.45
CA ILE A 21 -1.53 5.90 -8.22
C ILE A 21 -0.18 6.61 -8.41
N GLU A 22 -0.04 7.41 -9.46
CA GLU A 22 1.22 8.13 -9.71
C GLU A 22 1.50 9.17 -8.63
N ASP A 23 0.46 9.80 -8.07
CA ASP A 23 0.63 10.73 -6.95
C ASP A 23 1.14 10.00 -5.71
N ALA A 24 0.62 8.79 -5.44
CA ALA A 24 1.11 7.96 -4.34
C ALA A 24 2.58 7.57 -4.56
N LEU A 25 2.91 7.08 -5.75
CA LEU A 25 4.27 6.65 -6.08
C LEU A 25 5.26 7.80 -5.99
N ALA A 26 4.84 9.02 -6.32
CA ALA A 26 5.70 10.22 -6.23
C ALA A 26 6.13 10.53 -4.79
N MET A 27 5.42 10.00 -3.78
CA MET A 27 5.77 10.20 -2.38
C MET A 27 6.85 9.23 -1.89
N LEU A 28 7.16 8.19 -2.66
CA LEU A 28 8.21 7.23 -2.33
C LEU A 28 9.58 7.77 -2.74
N SER A 29 10.61 7.46 -1.96
CA SER A 29 11.98 7.75 -2.40
C SER A 29 12.35 6.87 -3.59
N ASP A 30 13.35 7.31 -4.37
CA ASP A 30 13.81 6.55 -5.55
C ASP A 30 14.23 5.12 -5.21
N ASP A 31 14.82 4.94 -4.03
CA ASP A 31 15.35 3.68 -3.53
C ASP A 31 14.49 3.04 -2.45
N VAL A 32 13.21 3.37 -2.39
CA VAL A 32 12.28 2.88 -1.36
C VAL A 32 12.38 1.35 -1.20
N LEU A 33 12.34 0.90 0.05
CA LEU A 33 12.20 -0.52 0.37
C LEU A 33 10.72 -0.82 0.60
N TYR A 34 10.16 -1.69 -0.23
CA TYR A 34 8.79 -2.16 -0.09
C TYR A 34 8.81 -3.64 0.33
N ASP A 35 8.33 -3.88 1.53
CA ASP A 35 8.40 -5.19 2.17
C ASP A 35 6.98 -5.67 2.50
N ASN A 36 6.45 -6.53 1.64
CA ASN A 36 5.21 -7.26 1.92
C ASN A 36 5.57 -8.57 2.61
N VAL A 37 5.53 -8.56 3.92
CA VAL A 37 5.85 -9.75 4.70
C VAL A 37 4.74 -10.79 4.50
N PRO A 38 5.03 -12.01 4.03
CA PRO A 38 6.33 -12.69 3.93
C PRO A 38 6.95 -12.74 2.53
N LEU A 39 6.54 -11.91 1.58
CA LEU A 39 7.06 -11.96 0.21
C LEU A 39 8.47 -11.36 0.13
N PRO A 40 9.22 -11.64 -0.96
CA PRO A 40 10.54 -11.02 -1.16
C PRO A 40 10.45 -9.49 -1.23
N ASN A 41 11.48 -8.82 -0.73
CA ASN A 41 11.55 -7.35 -0.76
C ASN A 41 11.62 -6.82 -2.17
N ILE A 42 11.01 -5.66 -2.37
CA ILE A 42 11.05 -4.91 -3.62
C ILE A 42 11.78 -3.59 -3.33
N VAL A 43 12.76 -3.25 -4.15
CA VAL A 43 13.54 -2.03 -3.98
C VAL A 43 13.33 -1.13 -5.18
N GLY A 44 13.07 0.15 -4.90
CA GLY A 44 12.93 1.18 -5.92
C GLY A 44 11.51 1.47 -6.33
N ARG A 45 11.23 2.76 -6.55
CA ARG A 45 9.89 3.25 -6.92
C ARG A 45 9.36 2.57 -8.18
N ASP A 46 10.20 2.41 -9.20
CA ASP A 46 9.77 1.83 -10.47
C ASP A 46 9.37 0.36 -10.31
N ASN A 47 10.04 -0.36 -9.44
CA ASN A 47 9.70 -1.76 -9.15
C ASN A 47 8.42 -1.86 -8.33
N VAL A 48 8.16 -0.91 -7.44
CA VAL A 48 6.88 -0.82 -6.72
C VAL A 48 5.74 -0.57 -7.72
N ARG A 49 5.95 0.34 -8.67
CA ARG A 49 4.99 0.61 -9.73
C ARG A 49 4.66 -0.66 -10.52
N LYS A 50 5.71 -1.35 -10.95
CA LYS A 50 5.56 -2.58 -11.74
C LYS A 50 4.80 -3.65 -10.96
N PHE A 51 5.11 -3.82 -9.68
CA PHE A 51 4.45 -4.82 -8.83
C PHE A 51 2.93 -4.60 -8.81
N HIS A 52 2.49 -3.35 -8.62
CA HIS A 52 1.07 -3.04 -8.56
C HIS A 52 0.42 -3.11 -9.95
N GLN A 53 1.11 -2.66 -11.00
CA GLN A 53 0.61 -2.77 -12.36
C GLN A 53 0.43 -4.23 -12.77
N ASP A 54 1.38 -5.09 -12.42
CA ASP A 54 1.31 -6.51 -12.75
C ASP A 54 0.15 -7.21 -12.04
N PHE A 55 -0.18 -6.77 -10.82
CA PHE A 55 -1.36 -7.28 -10.13
C PHE A 55 -2.67 -6.76 -10.75
N GLY A 56 -2.64 -5.60 -11.36
CA GLY A 56 -3.80 -4.98 -11.99
C GLY A 56 -4.36 -3.77 -11.28
N VAL A 57 -3.64 -3.22 -10.28
CA VAL A 57 -4.08 -1.98 -9.60
C VAL A 57 -4.11 -0.83 -10.61
N GLY A 58 -5.25 -0.18 -10.70
CA GLY A 58 -5.47 0.92 -11.65
C GLY A 58 -5.99 0.48 -13.01
N THR A 59 -6.09 -0.83 -13.27
CA THR A 59 -6.67 -1.38 -14.50
C THR A 59 -7.84 -2.31 -14.18
N THR A 60 -7.55 -3.57 -13.79
CA THR A 60 -8.61 -4.52 -13.45
C THR A 60 -9.11 -4.37 -12.02
N PHE A 61 -8.33 -3.72 -11.15
CA PHE A 61 -8.68 -3.47 -9.75
C PHE A 61 -8.70 -1.98 -9.43
N ARG A 62 -9.70 -1.56 -8.68
CA ARG A 62 -9.69 -0.31 -7.93
C ARG A 62 -9.43 -0.65 -6.47
N VAL A 63 -8.75 0.23 -5.76
CA VAL A 63 -8.42 -0.03 -4.35
C VAL A 63 -9.01 1.03 -3.43
N ASP A 64 -9.31 0.60 -2.20
CA ASP A 64 -9.63 1.47 -1.08
C ASP A 64 -8.89 0.92 0.13
N TRP A 65 -7.80 1.56 0.49
CA TRP A 65 -6.93 1.15 1.60
C TRP A 65 -7.16 2.07 2.78
N ALA A 66 -8.24 1.76 3.52
CA ALA A 66 -8.73 2.62 4.58
C ALA A 66 -7.91 2.46 5.86
N VAL A 67 -7.30 3.55 6.30
CA VAL A 67 -6.58 3.59 7.58
C VAL A 67 -7.60 3.63 8.71
N THR A 68 -7.57 2.64 9.60
CA THR A 68 -8.47 2.54 10.74
C THR A 68 -7.82 3.02 12.03
N ASN A 69 -6.51 2.83 12.16
CA ASN A 69 -5.74 3.31 13.32
C ASN A 69 -4.35 3.71 12.85
N ILE A 70 -3.79 4.76 13.44
CA ILE A 70 -2.48 5.26 13.07
C ILE A 70 -1.81 5.92 14.27
N ALA A 71 -0.50 5.69 14.41
CA ALA A 71 0.33 6.30 15.45
C ALA A 71 1.74 6.43 14.92
N ALA A 72 2.55 7.29 15.54
CA ALA A 72 3.94 7.47 15.11
C ALA A 72 4.87 7.46 16.31
N SER A 73 6.07 6.92 16.08
CA SER A 73 7.21 7.02 16.97
C SER A 73 8.34 7.63 16.16
N GLY A 74 8.60 8.94 16.36
CA GLY A 74 9.55 9.67 15.54
C GLY A 74 9.11 9.68 14.07
N ASN A 75 9.96 9.20 13.19
CA ASN A 75 9.70 9.13 11.75
C ASN A 75 9.07 7.81 11.31
N LEU A 76 8.81 6.91 12.26
CA LEU A 76 8.17 5.61 11.99
C LEU A 76 6.67 5.73 12.25
N VAL A 77 5.86 5.48 11.23
CA VAL A 77 4.40 5.56 11.33
C VAL A 77 3.85 4.14 11.30
N LEU A 78 3.14 3.77 12.37
CA LEU A 78 2.43 2.50 12.45
C LEU A 78 1.00 2.72 12.01
N ASN A 79 0.47 1.84 11.18
CA ASN A 79 -0.89 1.97 10.68
C ASN A 79 -1.58 0.61 10.62
N GLU A 80 -2.87 0.65 10.89
CA GLU A 80 -3.75 -0.49 10.69
C GLU A 80 -4.74 -0.10 9.61
N ARG A 81 -4.95 -1.00 8.64
CA ARG A 81 -5.82 -0.72 7.51
C ARG A 81 -6.72 -1.90 7.20
N ILE A 82 -7.81 -1.61 6.53
CA ILE A 82 -8.58 -2.61 5.79
C ILE A 82 -8.38 -2.29 4.31
N ASP A 83 -7.65 -3.13 3.62
CA ASP A 83 -7.38 -2.97 2.19
C ASP A 83 -8.46 -3.71 1.39
N VAL A 84 -9.24 -2.97 0.62
CA VAL A 84 -10.26 -3.54 -0.26
C VAL A 84 -9.82 -3.35 -1.70
N PHE A 85 -9.85 -4.44 -2.46
CA PHE A 85 -9.57 -4.44 -3.90
C PHE A 85 -10.86 -4.82 -4.58
N THR A 86 -11.38 -3.95 -5.45
CA THR A 86 -12.60 -4.22 -6.22
C THR A 86 -12.20 -4.56 -7.64
N HIS A 87 -12.49 -5.80 -8.04
CA HIS A 87 -12.25 -6.29 -9.39
C HIS A 87 -13.29 -5.71 -10.36
N GLU A 88 -12.94 -5.60 -11.63
CA GLU A 88 -13.85 -5.09 -12.65
C GLU A 88 -15.15 -5.90 -12.78
N SER A 89 -15.14 -7.17 -12.34
CA SER A 89 -16.35 -8.02 -12.28
C SER A 89 -17.30 -7.64 -11.15
N GLY A 90 -16.87 -6.76 -10.23
CA GLY A 90 -17.62 -6.42 -9.02
C GLY A 90 -17.23 -7.23 -7.79
N ALA A 91 -16.47 -8.31 -7.96
CA ALA A 91 -15.97 -9.10 -6.82
C ALA A 91 -14.92 -8.32 -6.04
N THR A 92 -14.82 -8.56 -4.74
CA THR A 92 -13.89 -7.84 -3.87
C THR A 92 -12.95 -8.79 -3.13
N ILE A 93 -11.74 -8.27 -2.85
CA ILE A 93 -10.80 -8.86 -1.90
C ILE A 93 -10.75 -7.91 -0.72
N THR A 94 -10.92 -8.41 0.50
CA THR A 94 -10.81 -7.63 1.72
C THR A 94 -9.69 -8.19 2.58
N LEU A 95 -8.71 -7.35 2.89
CA LEU A 95 -7.48 -7.78 3.53
C LEU A 95 -7.13 -6.87 4.71
N PRO A 96 -7.20 -7.38 5.96
CA PRO A 96 -6.67 -6.64 7.10
C PRO A 96 -5.14 -6.54 7.00
N VAL A 97 -4.60 -5.37 7.27
CA VAL A 97 -3.16 -5.11 7.17
C VAL A 97 -2.69 -4.32 8.40
N MET A 98 -1.58 -4.72 8.98
CA MET A 98 -0.80 -3.91 9.90
C MET A 98 0.52 -3.58 9.22
N GLY A 99 0.91 -2.31 9.25
CA GLY A 99 2.12 -1.92 8.56
C GLY A 99 2.84 -0.75 9.18
N THR A 100 4.01 -0.48 8.63
CA THR A 100 4.81 0.68 9.00
C THR A 100 5.25 1.44 7.76
N VAL A 101 5.38 2.75 7.91
CA VAL A 101 5.92 3.64 6.89
C VAL A 101 7.00 4.48 7.57
N THR A 102 8.21 4.46 7.02
CA THR A 102 9.29 5.32 7.50
C THR A 102 9.37 6.55 6.60
N VAL A 103 9.36 7.73 7.22
CA VAL A 103 9.41 9.01 6.50
C VAL A 103 10.74 9.69 6.80
N GLU A 104 11.51 10.03 5.77
CA GLU A 104 12.78 10.75 5.90
C GLU A 104 12.81 11.88 4.88
N ASN A 105 13.10 13.09 5.34
CA ASN A 105 13.16 14.27 4.48
C ASN A 105 11.90 14.47 3.63
N GLY A 106 10.74 14.17 4.21
CA GLY A 106 9.46 14.32 3.51
C GLY A 106 9.10 13.21 2.54
N GLU A 107 9.97 12.21 2.38
CA GLU A 107 9.72 11.07 1.49
C GLU A 107 9.54 9.78 2.27
N ILE A 108 8.81 8.84 1.70
CA ILE A 108 8.66 7.50 2.27
C ILE A 108 9.84 6.66 1.78
N THR A 109 10.67 6.20 2.73
CA THR A 109 11.87 5.42 2.43
C THR A 109 11.68 3.93 2.67
N VAL A 110 10.74 3.56 3.56
CA VAL A 110 10.37 2.16 3.81
C VAL A 110 8.85 2.08 3.89
N TRP A 111 8.28 1.10 3.21
CA TRP A 111 6.87 0.76 3.28
C TRP A 111 6.78 -0.74 3.56
N ARG A 112 6.31 -1.10 4.75
CA ARG A 112 6.25 -2.50 5.20
C ARG A 112 4.85 -2.85 5.61
N ASP A 113 4.31 -3.92 5.07
CA ASP A 113 2.97 -4.41 5.37
C ASP A 113 3.02 -5.87 5.83
N TYR A 114 2.25 -6.18 6.89
CA TYR A 114 2.06 -7.54 7.41
C TYR A 114 0.62 -7.94 7.16
N PHE A 115 0.40 -9.08 6.54
CA PHE A 115 -0.93 -9.56 6.21
C PHE A 115 -0.94 -11.07 6.08
N ASP A 116 -2.14 -11.64 6.02
CA ASP A 116 -2.34 -13.09 5.83
C ASP A 116 -2.26 -13.42 4.34
N LEU A 117 -1.10 -13.87 3.89
CA LEU A 117 -0.88 -14.20 2.48
C LEU A 117 -1.77 -15.36 2.02
N ALA A 118 -1.97 -16.37 2.86
CA ALA A 118 -2.81 -17.52 2.50
C ALA A 118 -4.25 -17.07 2.24
N ASP A 119 -4.79 -16.19 3.09
CA ASP A 119 -6.13 -15.64 2.89
C ASP A 119 -6.21 -14.79 1.63
N PHE A 120 -5.19 -13.96 1.38
CA PHE A 120 -5.14 -13.16 0.17
C PHE A 120 -5.16 -14.04 -1.08
N GLU A 121 -4.30 -15.07 -1.11
CA GLU A 121 -4.22 -15.99 -2.25
C GLU A 121 -5.53 -16.77 -2.45
N ARG A 122 -6.18 -17.16 -1.35
CA ARG A 122 -7.48 -17.82 -1.42
C ARG A 122 -8.53 -16.92 -2.08
N GLN A 123 -8.59 -15.65 -1.67
CA GLN A 123 -9.53 -14.70 -2.24
C GLN A 123 -9.25 -14.44 -3.73
N VAL A 124 -7.97 -14.29 -4.09
CA VAL A 124 -7.57 -14.11 -5.49
C VAL A 124 -8.00 -15.31 -6.34
N SER A 125 -7.83 -16.53 -5.81
CA SER A 125 -8.19 -17.74 -6.56
C SER A 125 -9.69 -17.81 -6.90
N LEU A 126 -10.55 -17.20 -6.06
CA LEU A 126 -11.98 -17.17 -6.31
C LEU A 126 -12.36 -16.24 -7.48
N LEU A 127 -11.53 -15.25 -7.79
CA LEU A 127 -11.79 -14.33 -8.89
C LEU A 127 -11.56 -14.97 -10.27
N LYS A 128 -10.81 -16.05 -10.32
CA LYS A 128 -10.44 -16.72 -11.58
C LYS A 128 -11.47 -17.72 -12.07
N ARG A 129 -12.61 -17.77 -11.43
CA ARG A 129 -13.67 -18.74 -11.76
C ARG A 129 -14.75 -18.17 -12.66
#